data_7e17c78fbfdd66afbf982acd615b1b05
#
_entry.id   7e17c78fbfdd66afbf982acd615b1b05
#
_cell.length_a   1.000
_cell.length_b   1.000
_cell.length_c   1.000
_cell.angle_alpha   90.00
_cell.angle_beta   90.00
_cell.angle_gamma   90.00
#
_symmetry.space_group_name_H-M   'P 1'
#
loop_
_entity.id
_entity.type
_entity.pdbx_description
1 polymer ?
#
loop_
_entity_poly.entity_id
_entity_poly.type
_entity_poly.pdbx_seq_one_letter_code
_entity_poly.pdbx_strand_id
1 'polypeptide(L)'
;MADTKSADFTAYVHLAYGYDALKWQKNWHNGKLLGLNEEFPYGYQYAAQLGTSVVYSKDYPEGRFQKLVRYGFRWLLGFDAFHAWYNRHEILNADVVWTHTESQSLAVLFLFLISNRTPPKIIAQSVWLIDAWPRLNRFHKMLYKKLLAKADILTFLSPLNAQEASKLFPGLRSEFVKFGINTDYEASRRAPNEKAKIRVLSVGNDRHRDWQTLIDSVSGADDIEVRLVTSTYKLRTKHDNVSVVKVNLNPELLALYEWADMLVLPLKPNLHASGITVVEEAAILGVPVICSKVGGLESYFNDSEVIYVDPFDAEQTRTAIRRLAGDAQLQEMLVANAKRRLVEGGLNSKSFVKRHVDLSRELLQKPRAA
;
A
#
# COMPACT_ATOMS: atom_id res chain seq x y z
N MET A 1 -7.24 39.02 -0.89
CA MET A 1 -5.81 38.68 -0.76
C MET A 1 -5.73 37.68 0.37
N ALA A 2 -5.57 36.39 0.06
CA ALA A 2 -5.38 35.37 1.09
C ALA A 2 -3.96 35.55 1.64
N ASP A 3 -3.85 35.77 2.96
CA ASP A 3 -2.59 35.77 3.69
C ASP A 3 -1.85 34.45 3.38
N THR A 4 -0.82 34.52 2.59
CA THR A 4 0.12 33.42 2.40
C THR A 4 0.94 33.31 3.69
N LYS A 5 0.38 32.62 4.72
CA LYS A 5 1.22 32.16 5.83
C LYS A 5 2.38 31.38 5.22
N SER A 6 3.61 31.78 5.55
CA SER A 6 4.78 30.99 5.18
C SER A 6 4.60 29.56 5.69
N ALA A 7 4.95 28.57 4.88
CA ALA A 7 4.88 27.16 5.31
C ALA A 7 5.76 26.97 6.55
N ASP A 8 5.29 26.15 7.51
CA ASP A 8 6.02 25.84 8.74
C ASP A 8 7.34 25.13 8.42
N PHE A 9 7.33 24.26 7.40
CA PHE A 9 8.49 23.52 6.91
C PHE A 9 8.23 22.95 5.50
N THR A 10 9.32 22.54 4.84
CA THR A 10 9.27 21.89 3.52
C THR A 10 9.49 20.38 3.66
N ALA A 11 8.51 19.58 3.22
CA ALA A 11 8.62 18.14 3.09
C ALA A 11 8.94 17.76 1.64
N TYR A 12 10.01 17.00 1.43
CA TYR A 12 10.33 16.40 0.14
C TYR A 12 9.86 14.95 0.09
N VAL A 13 8.97 14.64 -0.87
CA VAL A 13 8.44 13.29 -1.07
C VAL A 13 9.25 12.58 -2.15
N HIS A 14 10.06 11.59 -1.76
CA HIS A 14 10.83 10.77 -2.71
C HIS A 14 10.01 9.57 -3.17
N LEU A 15 9.56 9.62 -4.41
CA LEU A 15 8.78 8.57 -5.07
C LEU A 15 9.69 7.64 -5.89
N ALA A 16 9.15 6.50 -6.32
CA ALA A 16 9.86 5.62 -7.25
C ALA A 16 9.99 6.28 -8.63
N TYR A 17 11.10 6.02 -9.34
CA TYR A 17 11.27 6.43 -10.74
C TYR A 17 10.10 5.92 -11.58
N GLY A 18 9.51 6.80 -12.36
CA GLY A 18 8.33 6.53 -13.16
C GLY A 18 7.00 6.92 -12.50
N TYR A 19 7.04 7.44 -11.25
CA TYR A 19 5.89 7.84 -10.45
C TYR A 19 5.97 9.30 -9.98
N ASP A 20 6.64 10.18 -10.74
CA ASP A 20 6.62 11.61 -10.43
C ASP A 20 5.18 12.17 -10.41
N ALA A 21 4.97 13.30 -9.71
CA ALA A 21 3.64 13.83 -9.48
C ALA A 21 2.89 14.18 -10.79
N LEU A 22 3.59 14.70 -11.80
CA LEU A 22 2.98 15.06 -13.09
C LEU A 22 2.51 13.81 -13.85
N LYS A 23 3.33 12.76 -13.86
CA LYS A 23 3.00 11.50 -14.50
C LYS A 23 1.88 10.77 -13.75
N TRP A 24 1.91 10.85 -12.40
CA TRP A 24 0.85 10.32 -11.57
C TRP A 24 -0.49 10.99 -11.90
N GLN A 25 -0.58 12.33 -11.88
CA GLN A 25 -1.79 13.07 -12.24
C GLN A 25 -2.28 12.72 -13.64
N LYS A 26 -1.37 12.70 -14.64
CA LYS A 26 -1.73 12.29 -16.00
C LYS A 26 -2.33 10.88 -16.03
N ASN A 27 -1.77 9.94 -15.30
CA ASN A 27 -2.28 8.57 -15.22
C ASN A 27 -3.63 8.52 -14.48
N TRP A 28 -3.80 9.31 -13.43
CA TRP A 28 -5.05 9.44 -12.69
C TRP A 28 -6.18 9.96 -13.58
N HIS A 29 -5.99 11.09 -14.27
CA HIS A 29 -6.96 11.66 -15.21
C HIS A 29 -7.30 10.72 -16.38
N ASN A 30 -6.36 9.90 -16.80
CA ASN A 30 -6.56 8.91 -17.86
C ASN A 30 -7.12 7.56 -17.35
N GLY A 31 -7.46 7.44 -16.08
CA GLY A 31 -7.96 6.21 -15.46
C GLY A 31 -6.96 5.05 -15.47
N LYS A 32 -5.65 5.33 -15.52
CA LYS A 32 -4.58 4.30 -15.57
C LYS A 32 -4.05 3.92 -14.18
N LEU A 33 -4.44 4.64 -13.14
CA LEU A 33 -4.15 4.25 -11.76
C LEU A 33 -5.29 3.37 -11.26
N LEU A 34 -5.02 2.10 -11.07
CA LEU A 34 -6.01 1.13 -10.60
C LEU A 34 -6.26 1.32 -9.10
N GLY A 35 -7.54 1.26 -8.70
CA GLY A 35 -8.00 1.45 -7.33
C GLY A 35 -8.45 2.89 -7.03
N LEU A 36 -8.81 3.14 -5.78
CA LEU A 36 -9.30 4.44 -5.33
C LEU A 36 -8.15 5.36 -4.90
N ASN A 37 -7.41 5.85 -5.90
CA ASN A 37 -6.25 6.70 -5.70
C ASN A 37 -6.63 8.18 -5.62
N GLU A 38 -5.78 8.96 -4.94
CA GLU A 38 -5.80 10.42 -5.00
C GLU A 38 -5.26 10.95 -6.32
N GLU A 39 -5.63 12.16 -6.69
CA GLU A 39 -5.09 12.85 -7.87
C GLU A 39 -3.58 13.07 -7.78
N PHE A 40 -3.06 13.34 -6.58
CA PHE A 40 -1.63 13.40 -6.30
C PHE A 40 -1.15 12.14 -5.57
N PRO A 41 0.14 11.79 -5.70
CA PRO A 41 0.68 10.56 -5.12
C PRO A 41 0.33 10.40 -3.64
N TYR A 42 -0.42 9.35 -3.33
CA TYR A 42 -0.79 8.91 -1.98
C TYR A 42 -1.44 10.00 -1.09
N GLY A 43 -1.98 11.06 -1.70
CA GLY A 43 -2.63 12.14 -0.97
C GLY A 43 -1.68 13.12 -0.27
N TYR A 44 -0.38 13.08 -0.53
CA TYR A 44 0.59 13.96 0.15
C TYR A 44 0.32 15.45 -0.02
N GLN A 45 -0.44 15.88 -1.05
CA GLN A 45 -0.90 17.26 -1.21
C GLN A 45 -1.70 17.80 -0.01
N TYR A 46 -2.35 16.93 0.76
CA TYR A 46 -3.10 17.36 1.95
C TYR A 46 -2.22 18.00 3.03
N ALA A 47 -0.91 17.78 3.01
CA ALA A 47 0.02 18.42 3.92
C ALA A 47 0.04 19.94 3.77
N ALA A 48 -0.27 20.47 2.57
CA ALA A 48 -0.38 21.92 2.34
C ALA A 48 -1.48 22.57 3.20
N GLN A 49 -2.59 21.86 3.43
CA GLN A 49 -3.68 22.31 4.30
C GLN A 49 -3.28 22.35 5.79
N LEU A 50 -2.16 21.68 6.12
CA LEU A 50 -1.57 21.62 7.47
C LEU A 50 -0.34 22.52 7.63
N GLY A 51 -0.11 23.47 6.72
CA GLY A 51 0.99 24.42 6.78
C GLY A 51 2.33 23.86 6.30
N THR A 52 2.35 22.77 5.53
CA THR A 52 3.58 22.13 5.03
C THR A 52 3.73 22.34 3.54
N SER A 53 4.88 22.88 3.08
CA SER A 53 5.22 22.89 1.64
C SER A 53 5.64 21.50 1.20
N VAL A 54 5.05 20.98 0.10
CA VAL A 54 5.36 19.64 -0.42
C VAL A 54 6.05 19.74 -1.76
N VAL A 55 7.22 19.12 -1.86
CA VAL A 55 8.02 19.01 -3.09
C VAL A 55 8.14 17.52 -3.44
N TYR A 56 7.86 17.16 -4.68
CA TYR A 56 7.95 15.77 -5.15
C TYR A 56 9.20 15.51 -5.95
N SER A 57 9.70 14.27 -5.90
CA SER A 57 10.76 13.82 -6.80
C SER A 57 10.35 13.93 -8.27
N LYS A 58 11.32 14.26 -9.11
CA LYS A 58 11.13 14.40 -10.56
C LYS A 58 11.83 13.25 -11.27
N ASP A 59 11.15 12.68 -12.26
CA ASP A 59 11.78 11.77 -13.21
C ASP A 59 12.73 12.56 -14.11
N TYR A 60 13.70 11.87 -14.65
CA TYR A 60 14.65 12.42 -15.60
C TYR A 60 14.68 11.59 -16.88
N PRO A 61 14.94 12.22 -18.04
CA PRO A 61 15.14 11.47 -19.27
C PRO A 61 16.42 10.65 -19.17
N GLU A 62 16.33 9.35 -19.50
CA GLU A 62 17.50 8.47 -19.52
C GLU A 62 17.68 7.82 -20.90
N GLY A 63 18.90 7.76 -21.38
CA GLY A 63 19.28 6.99 -22.55
C GLY A 63 19.36 5.49 -22.25
N ARG A 64 19.40 4.65 -23.29
CA ARG A 64 19.45 3.18 -23.13
C ARG A 64 20.63 2.71 -22.27
N PHE A 65 21.80 3.30 -22.43
CA PHE A 65 22.99 2.96 -21.65
C PHE A 65 22.85 3.39 -20.17
N GLN A 66 22.36 4.61 -19.91
CA GLN A 66 22.09 5.08 -18.54
C GLN A 66 21.09 4.19 -17.84
N LYS A 67 20.05 3.75 -18.54
CA LYS A 67 19.06 2.80 -18.05
C LYS A 67 19.70 1.46 -17.66
N LEU A 68 20.58 0.92 -18.49
CA LEU A 68 21.30 -0.33 -18.18
C LEU A 68 22.15 -0.18 -16.91
N VAL A 69 22.93 0.91 -16.82
CA VAL A 69 23.77 1.20 -15.64
C VAL A 69 22.92 1.33 -14.38
N ARG A 70 21.82 2.09 -14.45
CA ARG A 70 20.88 2.24 -13.31
C ARG A 70 20.30 0.89 -12.85
N TYR A 71 19.88 0.03 -13.78
CA TYR A 71 19.39 -1.30 -13.44
C TYR A 71 20.49 -2.21 -12.85
N GLY A 72 21.71 -2.12 -13.34
CA GLY A 72 22.87 -2.86 -12.79
C GLY A 72 23.13 -2.47 -11.34
N PHE A 73 23.17 -1.18 -11.03
CA PHE A 73 23.33 -0.69 -9.66
C PHE A 73 22.13 -1.05 -8.77
N ARG A 74 20.90 -0.92 -9.31
CA ARG A 74 19.69 -1.33 -8.58
C ARG A 74 19.70 -2.83 -8.24
N TRP A 75 20.19 -3.67 -9.15
CA TRP A 75 20.35 -5.10 -8.89
C TRP A 75 21.39 -5.36 -7.80
N LEU A 76 22.54 -4.65 -7.84
CA LEU A 76 23.62 -4.79 -6.87
C LEU A 76 23.22 -4.26 -5.48
N LEU A 77 22.58 -3.10 -5.40
CA LEU A 77 22.27 -2.43 -4.14
C LEU A 77 20.87 -2.80 -3.59
N GLY A 78 19.94 -3.22 -4.45
CA GLY A 78 18.54 -3.47 -4.12
C GLY A 78 17.63 -2.23 -4.15
N PHE A 79 18.18 -1.04 -4.48
CA PHE A 79 17.44 0.23 -4.55
C PHE A 79 17.99 1.15 -5.65
N ASP A 80 17.23 2.20 -6.02
CA ASP A 80 17.58 3.11 -7.11
C ASP A 80 18.36 4.34 -6.62
N ALA A 81 19.66 4.17 -6.40
CA ALA A 81 20.55 5.25 -5.96
C ALA A 81 20.65 6.41 -6.97
N PHE A 82 20.53 6.14 -8.29
CA PHE A 82 20.63 7.16 -9.32
C PHE A 82 19.46 8.13 -9.27
N HIS A 83 18.26 7.64 -8.98
CA HIS A 83 17.09 8.50 -8.85
C HIS A 83 17.21 9.45 -7.65
N ALA A 84 17.69 8.96 -6.51
CA ALA A 84 17.99 9.81 -5.36
C ALA A 84 19.13 10.82 -5.67
N TRP A 85 20.17 10.39 -6.38
CA TRP A 85 21.27 11.29 -6.78
C TRP A 85 20.82 12.38 -7.74
N TYR A 86 19.94 12.08 -8.69
CA TYR A 86 19.36 13.07 -9.60
C TYR A 86 18.61 14.16 -8.83
N ASN A 87 17.84 13.77 -7.83
CA ASN A 87 17.04 14.66 -6.99
C ASN A 87 17.79 15.20 -5.75
N ARG A 88 19.10 15.04 -5.68
CA ARG A 88 19.90 15.34 -4.46
C ARG A 88 19.78 16.77 -3.95
N HIS A 89 19.60 17.75 -4.84
CA HIS A 89 19.50 19.15 -4.45
C HIS A 89 18.23 19.41 -3.64
N GLU A 90 17.10 18.96 -4.13
CA GLU A 90 15.82 19.11 -3.47
C GLU A 90 15.76 18.27 -2.19
N ILE A 91 16.30 17.04 -2.22
CA ILE A 91 16.40 16.18 -1.04
C ILE A 91 17.20 16.87 0.06
N LEU A 92 18.40 17.39 -0.24
CA LEU A 92 19.31 17.94 0.77
C LEU A 92 18.95 19.36 1.23
N ASN A 93 18.03 20.03 0.54
CA ASN A 93 17.52 21.36 0.91
C ASN A 93 16.15 21.33 1.58
N ALA A 94 15.52 20.17 1.71
CA ALA A 94 14.27 20.01 2.46
C ALA A 94 14.53 20.01 3.97
N ASP A 95 13.50 20.30 4.76
CA ASP A 95 13.55 20.15 6.22
C ASP A 95 13.36 18.69 6.62
N VAL A 96 12.42 18.00 5.93
CA VAL A 96 12.09 16.57 6.14
C VAL A 96 11.93 15.88 4.80
N VAL A 97 12.42 14.63 4.70
CA VAL A 97 12.16 13.74 3.56
C VAL A 97 11.17 12.66 3.97
N TRP A 98 10.15 12.47 3.14
CA TRP A 98 9.21 11.37 3.23
C TRP A 98 9.44 10.38 2.10
N THR A 99 9.42 9.11 2.42
CA THR A 99 9.55 8.02 1.43
C THR A 99 8.37 7.07 1.58
N HIS A 100 8.04 6.33 0.52
CA HIS A 100 6.83 5.50 0.51
C HIS A 100 7.11 3.99 0.62
N THR A 101 8.31 3.54 0.23
CA THR A 101 8.75 2.14 0.42
C THR A 101 10.23 2.09 0.78
N GLU A 102 10.71 0.91 1.21
CA GLU A 102 12.12 0.70 1.57
C GLU A 102 13.09 1.02 0.44
N SER A 103 12.71 0.81 -0.82
CA SER A 103 13.59 1.10 -1.95
C SER A 103 13.92 2.59 -2.04
N GLN A 104 12.93 3.46 -1.81
CA GLN A 104 13.13 4.90 -1.77
C GLN A 104 13.87 5.32 -0.50
N SER A 105 13.50 4.75 0.65
CA SER A 105 14.17 5.01 1.93
C SER A 105 15.67 4.74 1.85
N LEU A 106 16.04 3.54 1.39
CA LEU A 106 17.43 3.13 1.26
C LEU A 106 18.21 3.98 0.26
N ALA A 107 17.57 4.41 -0.85
CA ALA A 107 18.20 5.28 -1.83
C ALA A 107 18.54 6.68 -1.25
N VAL A 108 17.60 7.28 -0.50
CA VAL A 108 17.84 8.57 0.19
C VAL A 108 18.86 8.41 1.30
N LEU A 109 18.79 7.38 2.11
CA LEU A 109 19.76 7.11 3.18
C LEU A 109 21.16 6.82 2.63
N PHE A 110 21.27 6.20 1.47
CA PHE A 110 22.54 6.06 0.75
C PHE A 110 23.09 7.41 0.31
N LEU A 111 22.24 8.29 -0.24
CA LEU A 111 22.63 9.67 -0.55
C LEU A 111 23.15 10.39 0.71
N PHE A 112 22.49 10.25 1.86
CA PHE A 112 22.94 10.83 3.13
C PHE A 112 24.30 10.28 3.58
N LEU A 113 24.56 8.98 3.32
CA LEU A 113 25.82 8.35 3.67
C LEU A 113 27.00 8.91 2.87
N ILE A 114 26.79 9.23 1.59
CA ILE A 114 27.86 9.71 0.69
C ILE A 114 27.94 11.24 0.58
N SER A 115 26.96 11.96 1.17
CA SER A 115 26.94 13.42 1.17
C SER A 115 27.81 13.98 2.29
N ASN A 116 28.54 15.07 1.99
CA ASN A 116 29.29 15.83 2.98
C ASN A 116 28.45 16.92 3.68
N ARG A 117 27.16 17.02 3.36
CA ARG A 117 26.23 18.00 3.96
C ARG A 117 25.49 17.37 5.14
N THR A 118 25.08 18.18 6.10
CA THR A 118 24.13 17.76 7.13
C THR A 118 22.82 17.37 6.44
N PRO A 119 22.37 16.10 6.55
CA PRO A 119 21.17 15.67 5.85
C PRO A 119 19.91 16.21 6.54
N PRO A 120 18.78 16.39 5.83
CA PRO A 120 17.48 16.69 6.43
C PRO A 120 16.99 15.55 7.33
N LYS A 121 15.91 15.78 8.09
CA LYS A 121 15.22 14.72 8.80
C LYS A 121 14.59 13.74 7.80
N ILE A 122 14.39 12.48 8.20
CA ILE A 122 13.75 11.49 7.33
C ILE A 122 12.73 10.63 8.08
N ILE A 123 11.53 10.54 7.50
CA ILE A 123 10.51 9.52 7.80
C ILE A 123 10.62 8.47 6.71
N ALA A 124 11.25 7.35 7.06
CA ALA A 124 11.57 6.26 6.14
C ALA A 124 10.50 5.18 6.21
N GLN A 125 9.56 5.16 5.25
CA GLN A 125 8.55 4.12 5.19
C GLN A 125 9.12 2.83 4.59
N SER A 126 8.72 1.71 5.17
CA SER A 126 9.04 0.37 4.69
C SER A 126 7.79 -0.50 4.67
N VAL A 127 7.64 -1.28 3.62
CA VAL A 127 6.50 -2.18 3.41
C VAL A 127 6.96 -3.64 3.44
N TRP A 128 7.86 -4.03 2.56
CA TRP A 128 8.24 -5.44 2.35
C TRP A 128 9.58 -5.85 2.96
N LEU A 129 10.37 -4.90 3.49
CA LEU A 129 11.74 -5.16 3.96
C LEU A 129 11.80 -6.25 5.03
N ILE A 130 10.87 -6.19 6.00
CA ILE A 130 10.87 -7.13 7.14
C ILE A 130 10.53 -8.55 6.67
N ASP A 131 9.53 -8.70 5.79
CA ASP A 131 9.21 -9.99 5.17
C ASP A 131 10.36 -10.52 4.28
N ALA A 132 11.10 -9.63 3.65
CA ALA A 132 12.26 -9.98 2.84
C ALA A 132 13.51 -10.27 3.66
N TRP A 133 13.62 -9.74 4.88
CA TRP A 133 14.83 -9.75 5.70
C TRP A 133 15.49 -11.11 5.88
N PRO A 134 14.75 -12.21 6.15
CA PRO A 134 15.37 -13.54 6.28
C PRO A 134 16.13 -13.99 5.03
N ARG A 135 15.63 -13.61 3.84
CA ARG A 135 16.16 -14.02 2.52
C ARG A 135 17.29 -13.14 2.00
N LEU A 136 17.53 -11.97 2.62
CA LEU A 136 18.63 -11.08 2.23
C LEU A 136 19.97 -11.75 2.51
N ASN A 137 20.92 -11.58 1.58
CA ASN A 137 22.30 -12.02 1.78
C ASN A 137 23.02 -11.13 2.82
N ARG A 138 24.20 -11.56 3.28
CA ARG A 138 24.97 -10.86 4.32
C ARG A 138 25.37 -9.44 3.92
N PHE A 139 25.70 -9.22 2.65
CA PHE A 139 26.06 -7.89 2.14
C PHE A 139 24.88 -6.90 2.28
N HIS A 140 23.71 -7.27 1.76
CA HIS A 140 22.51 -6.41 1.87
C HIS A 140 22.11 -6.19 3.33
N LYS A 141 22.14 -7.21 4.18
CA LYS A 141 21.84 -7.05 5.61
C LYS A 141 22.77 -6.03 6.29
N MET A 142 24.07 -6.10 6.01
CA MET A 142 25.07 -5.18 6.56
C MET A 142 24.86 -3.76 6.01
N LEU A 143 24.71 -3.63 4.69
CA LEU A 143 24.47 -2.34 4.03
C LEU A 143 23.19 -1.67 4.57
N TYR A 144 22.08 -2.41 4.59
CA TYR A 144 20.79 -1.87 5.00
C TYR A 144 20.78 -1.49 6.48
N LYS A 145 21.40 -2.28 7.37
CA LYS A 145 21.57 -1.88 8.77
C LYS A 145 22.33 -0.55 8.90
N LYS A 146 23.43 -0.38 8.14
CA LYS A 146 24.22 0.84 8.15
C LYS A 146 23.41 2.04 7.62
N LEU A 147 22.61 1.84 6.59
CA LEU A 147 21.76 2.89 6.02
C LEU A 147 20.62 3.24 6.97
N LEU A 148 19.86 2.27 7.45
CA LEU A 148 18.71 2.46 8.32
C LEU A 148 19.08 3.12 9.65
N ALA A 149 20.29 2.90 10.17
CA ALA A 149 20.80 3.58 11.34
C ALA A 149 20.89 5.13 11.19
N LYS A 150 20.75 5.65 9.97
CA LYS A 150 20.69 7.09 9.69
C LYS A 150 19.25 7.64 9.59
N ALA A 151 18.23 6.78 9.67
CA ALA A 151 16.84 7.20 9.67
C ALA A 151 16.46 7.79 11.02
N ASP A 152 15.68 8.87 11.02
CA ASP A 152 15.12 9.44 12.24
C ASP A 152 13.92 8.61 12.74
N ILE A 153 13.07 8.13 11.82
CA ILE A 153 11.94 7.24 12.11
C ILE A 153 11.79 6.23 10.97
N LEU A 154 11.57 4.96 11.30
CA LEU A 154 11.02 3.97 10.38
C LEU A 154 9.51 3.88 10.57
N THR A 155 8.74 3.99 9.50
CA THR A 155 7.30 3.79 9.54
C THR A 155 6.90 2.53 8.78
N PHE A 156 5.86 1.86 9.30
CA PHE A 156 5.34 0.61 8.75
C PHE A 156 3.82 0.67 8.66
N LEU A 157 3.25 -0.05 7.69
CA LEU A 157 1.80 -0.16 7.48
C LEU A 157 1.18 -1.32 8.29
N SER A 158 1.95 -1.96 9.16
CA SER A 158 1.49 -3.05 10.02
C SER A 158 2.18 -2.97 11.38
N PRO A 159 1.44 -3.20 12.49
CA PRO A 159 2.04 -3.27 13.80
C PRO A 159 3.01 -4.46 13.94
N LEU A 160 2.77 -5.56 13.21
CA LEU A 160 3.66 -6.73 13.21
C LEU A 160 5.02 -6.39 12.58
N ASN A 161 5.01 -5.63 11.47
CA ASN A 161 6.24 -5.13 10.87
C ASN A 161 7.00 -4.19 11.81
N ALA A 162 6.31 -3.25 12.47
CA ALA A 162 6.93 -2.31 13.39
C ALA A 162 7.55 -3.05 14.60
N GLN A 163 6.85 -4.04 15.15
CA GLN A 163 7.32 -4.86 16.26
C GLN A 163 8.58 -5.67 15.88
N GLU A 164 8.56 -6.32 14.72
CA GLU A 164 9.71 -7.10 14.27
C GLU A 164 10.91 -6.20 13.91
N ALA A 165 10.66 -5.04 13.30
CA ALA A 165 11.69 -4.04 13.03
C ALA A 165 12.39 -3.56 14.30
N SER A 166 11.65 -3.36 15.40
CA SER A 166 12.23 -2.95 16.68
C SER A 166 13.21 -4.01 17.25
N LYS A 167 12.98 -5.30 16.97
CA LYS A 167 13.90 -6.38 17.33
C LYS A 167 15.13 -6.43 16.42
N LEU A 168 14.93 -6.23 15.11
CA LEU A 168 16.00 -6.28 14.10
C LEU A 168 16.92 -5.05 14.14
N PHE A 169 16.39 -3.90 14.55
CA PHE A 169 17.06 -2.59 14.56
C PHE A 169 16.90 -1.92 15.93
N PRO A 170 17.48 -2.47 17.01
CA PRO A 170 17.36 -1.90 18.34
C PRO A 170 17.92 -0.48 18.37
N GLY A 171 17.20 0.41 19.04
CA GLY A 171 17.55 1.85 19.13
C GLY A 171 17.03 2.71 17.98
N LEU A 172 16.49 2.13 16.91
CA LEU A 172 15.84 2.85 15.83
C LEU A 172 14.35 3.00 16.13
N ARG A 173 13.85 4.24 16.14
CA ARG A 173 12.42 4.52 16.34
C ARG A 173 11.61 3.90 15.21
N SER A 174 10.75 2.94 15.54
CA SER A 174 9.86 2.23 14.61
C SER A 174 8.41 2.51 14.97
N GLU A 175 7.60 2.94 14.01
CA GLU A 175 6.20 3.29 14.26
C GLU A 175 5.25 2.63 13.24
N PHE A 176 4.12 2.18 13.74
CA PHE A 176 2.98 1.81 12.92
C PHE A 176 2.20 3.08 12.54
N VAL A 177 2.07 3.32 11.23
CA VAL A 177 1.25 4.38 10.67
C VAL A 177 0.19 3.73 9.79
N LYS A 178 -1.08 3.90 10.16
CA LYS A 178 -2.17 3.36 9.35
C LYS A 178 -2.16 4.00 7.96
N PHE A 179 -2.21 3.18 6.94
CA PHE A 179 -2.44 3.63 5.58
C PHE A 179 -3.92 3.97 5.40
N GLY A 180 -4.23 4.75 4.39
CA GLY A 180 -5.59 5.04 3.98
C GLY A 180 -5.58 5.57 2.55
N ILE A 181 -6.69 5.33 1.87
CA ILE A 181 -6.89 5.70 0.47
C ILE A 181 -7.90 6.86 0.34
N ASN A 182 -8.23 7.23 -0.89
CA ASN A 182 -9.27 8.22 -1.18
C ASN A 182 -10.64 7.68 -0.75
N THR A 183 -11.22 8.28 0.28
CA THR A 183 -12.55 7.92 0.80
C THR A 183 -13.67 8.86 0.31
N ASP A 184 -13.34 9.89 -0.45
CA ASP A 184 -14.32 10.86 -0.98
C ASP A 184 -15.04 10.30 -2.24
N TYR A 185 -14.81 9.04 -2.61
CA TYR A 185 -15.46 8.37 -3.72
C TYR A 185 -16.90 7.98 -3.35
N GLU A 186 -17.87 8.48 -4.13
CA GLU A 186 -19.26 8.08 -4.01
C GLU A 186 -19.53 6.85 -4.86
N ALA A 187 -19.68 5.70 -4.21
CA ALA A 187 -20.07 4.48 -4.89
C ALA A 187 -21.53 4.53 -5.34
N SER A 188 -21.80 4.15 -6.57
CA SER A 188 -23.16 3.89 -7.03
C SER A 188 -23.79 2.77 -6.19
N ARG A 189 -25.08 2.91 -5.85
CA ARG A 189 -25.80 1.86 -5.09
C ARG A 189 -25.79 0.57 -5.90
N ARG A 190 -25.27 -0.48 -5.30
CA ARG A 190 -25.20 -1.80 -5.92
C ARG A 190 -26.62 -2.35 -6.11
N ALA A 191 -26.93 -2.80 -7.34
CA ALA A 191 -28.16 -3.51 -7.61
C ALA A 191 -28.12 -4.94 -6.99
N PRO A 192 -29.23 -5.44 -6.43
CA PRO A 192 -29.30 -6.82 -5.97
C PRO A 192 -28.92 -7.80 -7.09
N ASN A 193 -28.20 -8.86 -6.74
CA ASN A 193 -27.90 -9.92 -7.70
C ASN A 193 -29.08 -10.87 -7.84
N GLU A 194 -29.83 -10.70 -8.90
CA GLU A 194 -30.95 -11.60 -9.24
C GLU A 194 -30.50 -12.89 -9.97
N LYS A 195 -29.20 -13.08 -10.17
CA LYS A 195 -28.64 -14.20 -10.94
C LYS A 195 -28.42 -15.44 -10.07
N ALA A 196 -28.45 -16.59 -10.72
CA ALA A 196 -28.31 -17.89 -10.08
C ALA A 196 -26.93 -18.23 -9.51
N LYS A 197 -25.89 -17.37 -9.77
CA LYS A 197 -24.51 -17.63 -9.33
C LYS A 197 -24.01 -16.59 -8.32
N ILE A 198 -23.31 -17.08 -7.29
CA ILE A 198 -22.53 -16.25 -6.35
C ILE A 198 -21.30 -15.72 -7.08
N ARG A 199 -21.08 -14.41 -7.04
CA ARG A 199 -19.98 -13.72 -7.75
C ARG A 199 -18.90 -13.31 -6.76
N VAL A 200 -17.76 -13.96 -6.89
CA VAL A 200 -16.60 -13.73 -6.04
C VAL A 200 -15.53 -12.96 -6.82
N LEU A 201 -15.12 -11.82 -6.30
CA LEU A 201 -13.98 -11.04 -6.80
C LEU A 201 -12.76 -11.29 -5.91
N SER A 202 -11.59 -11.39 -6.53
CA SER A 202 -10.32 -11.34 -5.80
C SER A 202 -9.30 -10.52 -6.58
N VAL A 203 -8.62 -9.56 -5.91
CA VAL A 203 -7.78 -8.55 -6.56
C VAL A 203 -6.37 -8.56 -5.98
N GLY A 204 -5.36 -8.44 -6.84
CA GLY A 204 -4.00 -8.13 -6.40
C GLY A 204 -2.87 -8.75 -7.22
N ASN A 205 -1.67 -8.14 -7.05
CA ASN A 205 -0.44 -8.57 -7.70
C ASN A 205 0.66 -8.92 -6.69
N ASP A 206 0.38 -8.81 -5.39
CA ASP A 206 1.34 -9.14 -4.36
C ASP A 206 1.62 -10.65 -4.34
N ARG A 207 2.88 -11.01 -4.11
CA ARG A 207 3.34 -12.42 -4.02
C ARG A 207 2.72 -13.22 -2.88
N HIS A 208 2.14 -12.54 -1.88
CA HIS A 208 1.45 -13.15 -0.76
C HIS A 208 -0.03 -13.46 -1.05
N ARG A 209 -0.51 -13.27 -2.29
CA ARG A 209 -1.81 -13.81 -2.71
C ARG A 209 -1.75 -15.34 -2.76
N ASP A 210 -2.74 -15.97 -2.15
CA ASP A 210 -2.90 -17.43 -2.13
C ASP A 210 -4.06 -17.87 -3.03
N TRP A 211 -3.85 -17.69 -4.34
CA TRP A 211 -4.85 -18.02 -5.33
C TRP A 211 -5.31 -19.47 -5.28
N GLN A 212 -4.42 -20.41 -4.90
CA GLN A 212 -4.73 -21.84 -4.90
C GLN A 212 -5.78 -22.16 -3.84
N THR A 213 -5.67 -21.63 -2.64
CA THR A 213 -6.67 -21.84 -1.57
C THR A 213 -8.06 -21.36 -2.01
N LEU A 214 -8.16 -20.21 -2.69
CA LEU A 214 -9.44 -19.74 -3.23
C LEU A 214 -9.98 -20.67 -4.33
N ILE A 215 -9.12 -21.10 -5.26
CA ILE A 215 -9.51 -22.02 -6.33
C ILE A 215 -10.03 -23.34 -5.75
N ASP A 216 -9.33 -23.90 -4.78
CA ASP A 216 -9.69 -25.14 -4.11
C ASP A 216 -11.02 -24.98 -3.32
N SER A 217 -11.26 -23.81 -2.72
CA SER A 217 -12.49 -23.53 -1.98
C SER A 217 -13.75 -23.55 -2.86
N VAL A 218 -13.63 -23.27 -4.15
CA VAL A 218 -14.75 -23.21 -5.09
C VAL A 218 -14.74 -24.38 -6.10
N SER A 219 -13.83 -25.32 -5.93
CA SER A 219 -13.75 -26.51 -6.80
C SER A 219 -15.03 -27.32 -6.73
N GLY A 220 -15.61 -27.66 -7.90
CA GLY A 220 -16.86 -28.41 -8.03
C GLY A 220 -18.13 -27.62 -7.66
N ALA A 221 -18.05 -26.29 -7.51
CA ALA A 221 -19.18 -25.43 -7.18
C ALA A 221 -19.68 -24.69 -8.45
N ASP A 222 -20.64 -25.26 -9.17
CA ASP A 222 -21.18 -24.71 -10.42
C ASP A 222 -21.99 -23.42 -10.22
N ASP A 223 -22.43 -23.16 -8.99
CA ASP A 223 -23.18 -21.97 -8.58
C ASP A 223 -22.30 -20.81 -8.07
N ILE A 224 -20.97 -20.94 -8.13
CA ILE A 224 -20.02 -19.86 -7.78
C ILE A 224 -19.21 -19.50 -9.02
N GLU A 225 -19.10 -18.20 -9.32
CA GLU A 225 -18.22 -17.64 -10.35
C GLU A 225 -17.15 -16.78 -9.70
N VAL A 226 -15.87 -17.06 -10.00
CA VAL A 226 -14.71 -16.32 -9.46
C VAL A 226 -13.97 -15.58 -10.56
N ARG A 227 -13.68 -14.29 -10.31
CA ARG A 227 -12.79 -13.49 -11.14
C ARG A 227 -11.57 -13.08 -10.34
N LEU A 228 -10.39 -13.55 -10.77
CA LEU A 228 -9.09 -13.20 -10.21
C LEU A 228 -8.51 -12.04 -11.03
N VAL A 229 -8.48 -10.85 -10.45
CA VAL A 229 -7.89 -9.66 -11.10
C VAL A 229 -6.42 -9.59 -10.76
N THR A 230 -5.58 -10.03 -11.67
CA THR A 230 -4.13 -10.07 -11.49
C THR A 230 -3.38 -10.11 -12.81
N SER A 231 -2.16 -9.55 -12.83
CA SER A 231 -1.22 -9.64 -13.94
C SER A 231 -0.07 -10.64 -13.69
N THR A 232 0.04 -11.15 -12.45
CA THR A 232 1.19 -11.95 -12.00
C THR A 232 0.90 -13.44 -11.87
N TYR A 233 -0.37 -13.85 -12.03
CA TYR A 233 -0.81 -15.24 -11.91
C TYR A 233 -1.45 -15.74 -13.20
N LYS A 234 -1.28 -17.05 -13.47
CA LYS A 234 -1.95 -17.77 -14.55
C LYS A 234 -2.50 -19.06 -13.98
N LEU A 235 -3.73 -19.41 -14.34
CA LEU A 235 -4.32 -20.72 -14.00
C LEU A 235 -3.43 -21.83 -14.57
N ARG A 236 -3.14 -22.82 -13.75
CA ARG A 236 -2.38 -24.02 -14.15
C ARG A 236 -3.26 -25.03 -14.86
N THR A 237 -4.51 -25.11 -14.44
CA THR A 237 -5.55 -26.00 -15.01
C THR A 237 -6.77 -25.15 -15.32
N LYS A 238 -7.55 -25.58 -16.32
CA LYS A 238 -8.82 -24.91 -16.63
C LYS A 238 -9.86 -25.22 -15.54
N HIS A 239 -10.54 -24.19 -15.09
CA HIS A 239 -11.68 -24.28 -14.20
C HIS A 239 -12.85 -23.57 -14.87
N ASP A 240 -14.02 -24.17 -14.92
CA ASP A 240 -15.18 -23.60 -15.64
C ASP A 240 -15.79 -22.42 -14.88
N ASN A 241 -15.54 -22.33 -13.57
CA ASN A 241 -16.07 -21.31 -12.69
C ASN A 241 -15.02 -20.29 -12.19
N VAL A 242 -13.75 -20.39 -12.62
CA VAL A 242 -12.68 -19.46 -12.23
C VAL A 242 -12.02 -18.85 -13.47
N SER A 243 -11.94 -17.55 -13.53
CA SER A 243 -11.28 -16.81 -14.61
C SER A 243 -10.23 -15.84 -14.07
N VAL A 244 -9.15 -15.65 -14.85
CA VAL A 244 -8.15 -14.59 -14.60
C VAL A 244 -8.42 -13.42 -15.52
N VAL A 245 -8.66 -12.26 -14.92
CA VAL A 245 -8.98 -11.02 -15.62
C VAL A 245 -7.81 -10.05 -15.50
N LYS A 246 -7.38 -9.47 -16.60
CA LYS A 246 -6.43 -8.37 -16.62
C LYS A 246 -7.19 -7.08 -16.88
N VAL A 247 -6.95 -6.09 -16.03
CA VAL A 247 -7.49 -4.74 -16.18
C VAL A 247 -6.35 -3.76 -16.45
N ASN A 248 -6.59 -2.79 -17.29
CA ASN A 248 -5.62 -1.75 -17.64
C ASN A 248 -6.12 -0.35 -17.26
N LEU A 249 -7.42 -0.20 -17.08
CA LEU A 249 -8.07 1.04 -16.73
C LEU A 249 -8.89 0.88 -15.45
N ASN A 250 -8.92 1.93 -14.65
CA ASN A 250 -9.64 1.94 -13.39
C ASN A 250 -11.15 1.69 -13.53
N PRO A 251 -11.86 2.25 -14.53
CA PRO A 251 -13.27 1.90 -14.76
C PRO A 251 -13.53 0.41 -14.95
N GLU A 252 -12.59 -0.33 -15.54
CA GLU A 252 -12.70 -1.79 -15.70
C GLU A 252 -12.64 -2.50 -14.33
N LEU A 253 -11.76 -2.02 -13.45
CA LEU A 253 -11.64 -2.54 -12.08
C LEU A 253 -12.91 -2.23 -11.27
N LEU A 254 -13.39 -0.99 -11.32
CA LEU A 254 -14.61 -0.58 -10.61
C LEU A 254 -15.83 -1.38 -11.07
N ALA A 255 -15.98 -1.63 -12.36
CA ALA A 255 -17.05 -2.49 -12.89
C ALA A 255 -16.98 -3.93 -12.36
N LEU A 256 -15.79 -4.44 -12.04
CA LEU A 256 -15.64 -5.76 -11.40
C LEU A 256 -16.03 -5.74 -9.92
N TYR A 257 -15.78 -4.66 -9.19
CA TYR A 257 -16.32 -4.47 -7.84
C TYR A 257 -17.85 -4.37 -7.85
N GLU A 258 -18.44 -3.65 -8.81
CA GLU A 258 -19.90 -3.57 -8.99
C GLU A 258 -20.52 -4.94 -9.36
N TRP A 259 -19.81 -5.73 -10.14
CA TRP A 259 -20.24 -7.09 -10.51
C TRP A 259 -20.23 -8.04 -9.32
N ALA A 260 -19.28 -7.92 -8.39
CA ALA A 260 -19.03 -8.92 -7.35
C ALA A 260 -20.10 -8.90 -6.24
N ASP A 261 -20.49 -10.03 -5.69
CA ASP A 261 -21.33 -10.13 -4.50
C ASP A 261 -20.48 -10.03 -3.22
N MET A 262 -19.24 -10.45 -3.30
CA MET A 262 -18.26 -10.38 -2.24
C MET A 262 -16.84 -10.32 -2.78
N LEU A 263 -15.93 -9.78 -1.97
CA LEU A 263 -14.49 -9.87 -2.17
C LEU A 263 -13.94 -11.01 -1.32
N VAL A 264 -13.14 -11.90 -1.90
CA VAL A 264 -12.35 -12.87 -1.14
C VAL A 264 -10.87 -12.57 -1.34
N LEU A 265 -10.16 -12.31 -0.26
CA LEU A 265 -8.75 -11.95 -0.24
C LEU A 265 -7.92 -13.06 0.41
N PRO A 266 -7.54 -14.10 -0.36
CA PRO A 266 -6.74 -15.20 0.16
C PRO A 266 -5.28 -14.75 0.28
N LEU A 267 -4.70 -14.89 1.47
CA LEU A 267 -3.35 -14.43 1.76
C LEU A 267 -2.52 -15.51 2.42
N LYS A 268 -1.26 -15.59 1.98
CA LYS A 268 -0.21 -16.32 2.70
C LYS A 268 0.25 -15.52 3.90
N PRO A 269 0.79 -16.15 4.95
CA PRO A 269 1.40 -15.45 6.07
C PRO A 269 2.39 -14.37 5.62
N ASN A 270 2.22 -13.17 6.14
CA ASN A 270 3.06 -12.01 5.89
C ASN A 270 3.00 -11.06 7.09
N LEU A 271 3.88 -10.04 7.13
CA LEU A 271 3.93 -9.06 8.21
C LEU A 271 3.47 -7.66 7.79
N HIS A 272 3.24 -7.41 6.49
CA HIS A 272 3.09 -6.06 5.93
C HIS A 272 1.66 -5.65 5.57
N ALA A 273 0.65 -6.28 6.13
CA ALA A 273 -0.76 -6.02 5.84
C ALA A 273 -1.08 -6.09 4.33
N SER A 274 -0.61 -7.18 3.66
CA SER A 274 -0.87 -7.40 2.24
C SER A 274 -2.36 -7.26 1.91
N GLY A 275 -2.68 -6.43 0.92
CA GLY A 275 -4.06 -6.25 0.44
C GLY A 275 -4.90 -5.28 1.21
N ILE A 276 -4.35 -4.51 2.15
CA ILE A 276 -5.14 -3.53 2.92
C ILE A 276 -5.89 -2.55 2.03
N THR A 277 -5.28 -2.03 0.96
CA THR A 277 -5.94 -1.11 0.01
C THR A 277 -7.15 -1.77 -0.66
N VAL A 278 -7.07 -3.06 -0.97
CA VAL A 278 -8.17 -3.83 -1.59
C VAL A 278 -9.34 -3.98 -0.62
N VAL A 279 -9.07 -4.16 0.69
CA VAL A 279 -10.12 -4.19 1.73
C VAL A 279 -10.76 -2.81 1.90
N GLU A 280 -9.96 -1.75 1.93
CA GLU A 280 -10.44 -0.36 1.99
C GLU A 280 -11.29 -0.01 0.76
N GLU A 281 -10.86 -0.38 -0.44
CA GLU A 281 -11.62 -0.21 -1.69
C GLU A 281 -12.97 -0.94 -1.62
N ALA A 282 -12.97 -2.21 -1.21
CA ALA A 282 -14.20 -2.99 -1.06
C ALA A 282 -15.17 -2.34 -0.05
N ALA A 283 -14.64 -1.84 1.08
CA ALA A 283 -15.44 -1.14 2.08
C ALA A 283 -16.09 0.13 1.53
N ILE A 284 -15.35 0.96 0.76
CA ILE A 284 -15.88 2.17 0.11
C ILE A 284 -16.95 1.80 -0.91
N LEU A 285 -16.68 0.79 -1.74
CA LEU A 285 -17.55 0.33 -2.82
C LEU A 285 -18.73 -0.52 -2.35
N GLY A 286 -18.83 -0.78 -1.04
CA GLY A 286 -19.95 -1.52 -0.47
C GLY A 286 -19.95 -3.02 -0.77
N VAL A 287 -18.77 -3.60 -0.94
CA VAL A 287 -18.57 -5.04 -1.19
C VAL A 287 -18.11 -5.71 0.11
N PRO A 288 -18.84 -6.68 0.68
CA PRO A 288 -18.43 -7.37 1.89
C PRO A 288 -17.19 -8.23 1.64
N VAL A 289 -16.34 -8.37 2.66
CA VAL A 289 -15.00 -8.96 2.52
C VAL A 289 -14.86 -10.24 3.36
N ILE A 290 -14.27 -11.27 2.76
CA ILE A 290 -13.67 -12.41 3.42
C ILE A 290 -12.17 -12.34 3.19
N CYS A 291 -11.34 -12.41 4.23
CA CYS A 291 -9.88 -12.36 4.05
C CYS A 291 -9.15 -13.29 5.02
N SER A 292 -7.96 -13.72 4.65
CA SER A 292 -7.11 -14.50 5.57
C SER A 292 -6.63 -13.66 6.74
N LYS A 293 -6.63 -14.23 7.95
CA LYS A 293 -6.22 -13.58 9.20
C LYS A 293 -4.71 -13.53 9.31
N VAL A 294 -4.09 -12.61 8.60
CA VAL A 294 -2.63 -12.46 8.51
C VAL A 294 -2.21 -10.99 8.37
N GLY A 295 -0.93 -10.70 8.58
CA GLY A 295 -0.31 -9.42 8.25
C GLY A 295 -0.71 -8.27 9.16
N GLY A 296 -1.47 -8.51 10.22
CA GLY A 296 -1.96 -7.45 11.10
C GLY A 296 -3.14 -6.67 10.52
N LEU A 297 -3.88 -7.24 9.56
CA LEU A 297 -5.09 -6.64 8.98
C LEU A 297 -6.14 -6.32 10.04
N GLU A 298 -6.18 -7.09 11.16
CA GLU A 298 -7.08 -6.85 12.29
C GLU A 298 -6.86 -5.49 12.97
N SER A 299 -5.70 -4.85 12.78
CA SER A 299 -5.47 -3.49 13.24
C SER A 299 -6.22 -2.43 12.43
N TYR A 300 -6.66 -2.78 11.24
CA TYR A 300 -7.47 -1.94 10.35
C TYR A 300 -8.95 -2.26 10.45
N PHE A 301 -9.31 -3.53 10.24
CA PHE A 301 -10.68 -4.04 10.30
C PHE A 301 -10.74 -5.23 11.25
N ASN A 302 -11.75 -5.31 12.10
CA ASN A 302 -11.96 -6.44 13.01
C ASN A 302 -13.08 -7.38 12.49
N ASP A 303 -13.41 -8.42 13.26
CA ASP A 303 -14.42 -9.43 12.89
C ASP A 303 -15.84 -8.87 12.74
N SER A 304 -16.11 -7.62 13.11
CA SER A 304 -17.41 -6.97 12.87
C SER A 304 -17.50 -6.26 11.51
N GLU A 305 -16.38 -6.10 10.81
CA GLU A 305 -16.26 -5.39 9.53
C GLU A 305 -15.91 -6.32 8.37
N VAL A 306 -15.19 -7.42 8.65
CA VAL A 306 -14.80 -8.43 7.65
C VAL A 306 -14.91 -9.83 8.25
N ILE A 307 -15.05 -10.86 7.40
CA ILE A 307 -14.96 -12.25 7.84
C ILE A 307 -13.53 -12.72 7.70
N TYR A 308 -12.91 -13.13 8.82
CA TYR A 308 -11.60 -13.74 8.80
C TYR A 308 -11.65 -15.24 8.66
N VAL A 309 -10.72 -15.79 7.87
CA VAL A 309 -10.47 -17.21 7.69
C VAL A 309 -8.99 -17.51 7.93
N ASP A 310 -8.67 -18.73 8.31
CA ASP A 310 -7.29 -19.13 8.49
C ASP A 310 -6.56 -19.23 7.13
N PRO A 311 -5.28 -18.85 7.06
CA PRO A 311 -4.51 -19.00 5.84
C PRO A 311 -4.39 -20.47 5.43
N PHE A 312 -4.47 -20.74 4.13
CA PHE A 312 -4.42 -22.07 3.52
C PHE A 312 -5.63 -22.98 3.82
N ASP A 313 -6.69 -22.46 4.44
CA ASP A 313 -7.91 -23.24 4.73
C ASP A 313 -8.99 -22.99 3.65
N ALA A 314 -9.03 -23.89 2.67
CA ALA A 314 -10.01 -23.84 1.58
C ALA A 314 -11.44 -24.18 2.05
N GLU A 315 -11.60 -25.05 3.06
CA GLU A 315 -12.93 -25.44 3.56
C GLU A 315 -13.57 -24.33 4.39
N GLN A 316 -12.79 -23.69 5.26
CA GLN A 316 -13.24 -22.52 6.00
C GLN A 316 -13.59 -21.36 5.04
N THR A 317 -12.78 -21.17 3.98
CA THR A 317 -13.06 -20.17 2.93
C THR A 317 -14.37 -20.48 2.21
N ARG A 318 -14.61 -21.74 1.82
CA ARG A 318 -15.86 -22.19 1.21
C ARG A 318 -17.06 -21.93 2.11
N THR A 319 -16.94 -22.31 3.37
CA THR A 319 -17.99 -22.12 4.39
C THR A 319 -18.32 -20.63 4.57
N ALA A 320 -17.30 -19.78 4.63
CA ALA A 320 -17.47 -18.33 4.72
C ALA A 320 -18.17 -17.74 3.49
N ILE A 321 -17.81 -18.18 2.27
CA ILE A 321 -18.46 -17.76 1.02
C ILE A 321 -19.96 -18.15 1.05
N ARG A 322 -20.28 -19.38 1.40
CA ARG A 322 -21.67 -19.87 1.46
C ARG A 322 -22.50 -19.13 2.51
N ARG A 323 -21.94 -18.97 3.72
CA ARG A 323 -22.57 -18.20 4.80
C ARG A 323 -22.88 -16.78 4.38
N LEU A 324 -21.88 -16.10 3.81
CA LEU A 324 -22.04 -14.69 3.40
C LEU A 324 -23.04 -14.54 2.25
N ALA A 325 -23.05 -15.48 1.30
CA ALA A 325 -24.00 -15.46 0.19
C ALA A 325 -25.45 -15.71 0.63
N GLY A 326 -25.66 -16.50 1.67
CA GLY A 326 -26.97 -16.83 2.19
C GLY A 326 -27.56 -15.87 3.23
N ASP A 327 -26.79 -14.85 3.64
CA ASP A 327 -27.18 -13.95 4.74
C ASP A 327 -27.04 -12.48 4.33
N ALA A 328 -28.10 -11.92 3.76
CA ALA A 328 -28.15 -10.52 3.32
C ALA A 328 -27.99 -9.53 4.50
N GLN A 329 -28.50 -9.87 5.69
CA GLN A 329 -28.36 -9.01 6.87
C GLN A 329 -26.91 -8.94 7.33
N LEU A 330 -26.19 -10.08 7.29
CA LEU A 330 -24.75 -10.11 7.56
C LEU A 330 -23.97 -9.27 6.55
N GLN A 331 -24.29 -9.37 5.25
CA GLN A 331 -23.64 -8.54 4.22
C GLN A 331 -23.82 -7.04 4.50
N GLU A 332 -25.04 -6.60 4.75
CA GLU A 332 -25.36 -5.19 5.05
C GLU A 332 -24.64 -4.71 6.31
N MET A 333 -24.63 -5.54 7.36
CA MET A 333 -23.96 -5.22 8.63
C MET A 333 -22.46 -5.05 8.45
N LEU A 334 -21.78 -5.99 7.76
CA LEU A 334 -20.35 -5.92 7.53
C LEU A 334 -19.99 -4.68 6.70
N VAL A 335 -20.71 -4.40 5.63
CA VAL A 335 -20.49 -3.22 4.77
C VAL A 335 -20.69 -1.91 5.55
N ALA A 336 -21.77 -1.80 6.32
CA ALA A 336 -22.04 -0.60 7.12
C ALA A 336 -20.96 -0.36 8.17
N ASN A 337 -20.53 -1.43 8.86
CA ASN A 337 -19.46 -1.35 9.85
C ASN A 337 -18.12 -1.00 9.21
N ALA A 338 -17.76 -1.63 8.07
CA ALA A 338 -16.53 -1.33 7.36
C ALA A 338 -16.47 0.13 6.87
N LYS A 339 -17.56 0.66 6.32
CA LYS A 339 -17.66 2.09 5.94
C LYS A 339 -17.47 3.03 7.13
N ARG A 340 -18.14 2.74 8.25
CA ARG A 340 -17.99 3.50 9.50
C ARG A 340 -16.53 3.44 9.98
N ARG A 341 -15.89 2.27 9.92
CA ARG A 341 -14.50 2.07 10.30
C ARG A 341 -13.51 2.90 9.49
N LEU A 342 -13.77 3.10 8.19
CA LEU A 342 -12.94 3.99 7.35
C LEU A 342 -12.91 5.42 7.91
N VAL A 343 -14.07 5.95 8.31
CA VAL A 343 -14.20 7.32 8.83
C VAL A 343 -13.64 7.42 10.25
N GLU A 344 -14.19 6.63 11.18
CA GLU A 344 -13.83 6.67 12.62
C GLU A 344 -12.42 6.17 12.89
N GLY A 345 -11.94 5.20 12.10
CA GLY A 345 -10.60 4.64 12.19
C GLY A 345 -9.50 5.50 11.56
N GLY A 346 -9.88 6.58 10.86
CA GLY A 346 -8.96 7.44 10.14
C GLY A 346 -8.24 6.72 8.99
N LEU A 347 -8.92 5.77 8.34
CA LEU A 347 -8.36 4.99 7.22
C LEU A 347 -8.54 5.76 5.91
N ASN A 348 -7.97 6.94 5.82
CA ASN A 348 -8.02 7.81 4.65
C ASN A 348 -6.70 8.54 4.44
N SER A 349 -6.47 9.01 3.23
CA SER A 349 -5.24 9.70 2.83
C SER A 349 -4.95 10.94 3.69
N LYS A 350 -5.98 11.68 4.10
CA LYS A 350 -5.84 12.89 4.92
C LYS A 350 -5.24 12.56 6.29
N SER A 351 -5.73 11.50 6.93
CA SER A 351 -5.22 11.01 8.23
C SER A 351 -3.81 10.45 8.14
N PHE A 352 -3.52 9.70 7.07
CA PHE A 352 -2.18 9.18 6.78
C PHE A 352 -1.15 10.32 6.65
N VAL A 353 -1.48 11.35 5.86
CA VAL A 353 -0.62 12.51 5.64
C VAL A 353 -0.51 13.36 6.90
N LYS A 354 -1.62 13.55 7.64
CA LYS A 354 -1.58 14.25 8.94
C LYS A 354 -0.56 13.63 9.89
N ARG A 355 -0.50 12.28 9.98
CA ARG A 355 0.49 11.62 10.84
C ARG A 355 1.92 11.91 10.37
N HIS A 356 2.19 11.99 9.06
CA HIS A 356 3.50 12.39 8.54
C HIS A 356 3.87 13.82 8.93
N VAL A 357 2.92 14.76 8.86
CA VAL A 357 3.12 16.14 9.29
C VAL A 357 3.40 16.21 10.79
N ASP A 358 2.62 15.49 11.62
CA ASP A 358 2.80 15.47 13.07
C ASP A 358 4.18 14.90 13.45
N LEU A 359 4.58 13.78 12.85
CA LEU A 359 5.92 13.20 13.04
C LEU A 359 7.04 14.14 12.59
N SER A 360 6.83 14.87 11.50
CA SER A 360 7.81 15.85 11.02
C SER A 360 8.00 16.97 12.01
N ARG A 361 6.92 17.52 12.57
CA ARG A 361 6.98 18.55 13.62
C ARG A 361 7.71 18.05 14.87
N GLU A 362 7.42 16.81 15.30
CA GLU A 362 8.14 16.18 16.42
C GLU A 362 9.66 16.09 16.17
N LEU A 363 10.06 15.74 14.93
CA LEU A 363 11.47 15.61 14.55
C LEU A 363 12.18 16.95 14.46
N LEU A 364 11.52 17.99 13.95
CA LEU A 364 12.11 19.33 13.78
C LEU A 364 12.27 20.06 15.12
N GLN A 365 11.47 19.75 16.13
CA GLN A 365 11.60 20.30 17.49
C GLN A 365 12.77 19.68 18.26
N LYS A 366 13.27 18.51 17.87
CA LYS A 366 14.38 17.82 18.55
C LYS A 366 15.70 18.13 17.84
N PRO A 367 16.71 18.69 18.51
CA PRO A 367 18.04 18.79 17.94
C PRO A 367 18.54 17.37 17.61
N ARG A 368 19.33 17.24 16.55
CA ARG A 368 20.02 15.96 16.27
C ARG A 368 20.98 15.69 17.44
N ALA A 369 20.93 14.47 17.96
CA ALA A 369 22.01 13.98 18.82
C ALA A 369 23.32 14.09 18.02
N ALA A 370 24.32 14.75 18.60
CA ALA A 370 25.62 14.99 18.01
C ALA A 370 26.38 13.69 17.68
#